data_603115e151378b2fb9fec01bec5e354d
#
_entry.id   603115e151378b2fb9fec01bec5e354d
#
_cell.length_a   1.000
_cell.length_b   1.000
_cell.length_c   1.000
_cell.angle_alpha   90.00
_cell.angle_beta   90.00
_cell.angle_gamma   90.00
#
_symmetry.space_group_name_H-M   'P 1'
#
loop_
_entity.id
_entity.type
_entity.pdbx_description
1 polymer ?
#
loop_
_entity_poly.entity_id
_entity_poly.type
_entity_poly.pdbx_seq_one_letter_code
_entity_poly.pdbx_strand_id
1 'polypeptide(L)'
;MCGDGANDVGALKAAHAGISLSTADASVASPFTSRTPTIECVPTIIREGRAALVTSFGVVKYMVAYSLTQFLTVIMLYTIGNNLTDYEFLFIDLGLITLLVLLFSRTSSYPYLDPKPPRTKLISWRPLVSLVGHLGICFAFQAFIFEYVKRQPWYEPFEFNTEKVYISHINTVVFLQSMFQYIWESIVFSRGAPYRRSIFSNWLFLISIVFTFGFSLVLLFLPVKSIYDFFQLRIIPDIKFKLIILALALLNFVLMFMFEEYIIENDYISFKRAPLSSTSRNERAQTGTHHLHIENILRLTPDWPPILATPSEEEKQQQQQQSPEHVLVNE
;
A
#
# COMPACT_ATOMS: atom_id res chain seq x y z
N MET A 1 11.88 -21.57 7.02
CA MET A 1 12.43 -22.92 6.87
C MET A 1 12.68 -23.21 5.40
N CYS A 2 13.81 -23.80 5.08
CA CYS A 2 14.18 -24.21 3.74
C CYS A 2 14.58 -25.69 3.80
N GLY A 3 14.10 -26.53 2.90
CA GLY A 3 14.34 -27.96 2.90
C GLY A 3 14.20 -28.55 1.51
N ASP A 4 14.86 -29.68 1.23
CA ASP A 4 14.94 -30.28 -0.10
C ASP A 4 14.38 -31.72 -0.17
N GLY A 5 14.14 -32.36 0.98
CA GLY A 5 13.75 -33.77 1.05
C GLY A 5 12.37 -34.00 1.68
N ALA A 6 11.89 -35.24 1.54
CA ALA A 6 10.62 -35.69 2.15
C ALA A 6 10.65 -35.65 3.68
N ASN A 7 11.82 -35.80 4.31
CA ASN A 7 12.05 -35.67 5.74
C ASN A 7 11.79 -34.25 6.27
N ASP A 8 11.87 -33.23 5.42
CA ASP A 8 11.64 -31.83 5.79
C ASP A 8 10.17 -31.42 5.76
N VAL A 9 9.28 -32.26 5.21
CA VAL A 9 7.85 -31.94 5.01
C VAL A 9 7.18 -31.47 6.30
N GLY A 10 7.46 -32.14 7.44
CA GLY A 10 6.90 -31.75 8.75
C GLY A 10 7.35 -30.36 9.20
N ALA A 11 8.64 -30.08 9.05
CA ALA A 11 9.22 -28.78 9.42
C ALA A 11 8.80 -27.65 8.46
N LEU A 12 8.67 -27.93 7.17
CA LEU A 12 8.18 -26.98 6.16
C LEU A 12 6.72 -26.57 6.42
N LYS A 13 5.88 -27.55 6.81
CA LYS A 13 4.47 -27.28 7.19
C LYS A 13 4.34 -26.48 8.49
N ALA A 14 5.20 -26.72 9.45
CA ALA A 14 5.19 -26.03 10.74
C ALA A 14 5.79 -24.62 10.67
N ALA A 15 6.59 -24.32 9.63
CA ALA A 15 7.23 -23.02 9.47
C ALA A 15 6.22 -21.95 9.05
N HIS A 16 6.43 -20.68 9.50
CA HIS A 16 5.67 -19.53 9.03
C HIS A 16 5.81 -19.29 7.52
N ALA A 17 6.99 -19.61 6.96
CA ALA A 17 7.25 -19.62 5.53
C ALA A 17 8.16 -20.82 5.22
N GLY A 18 7.60 -21.86 4.60
CA GLY A 18 8.34 -23.01 4.10
C GLY A 18 8.78 -22.77 2.66
N ILE A 19 10.03 -23.14 2.34
CA ILE A 19 10.59 -23.08 1.00
C ILE A 19 11.15 -24.47 0.67
N SER A 20 10.58 -25.10 -0.35
CA SER A 20 11.13 -26.33 -0.91
C SER A 20 12.20 -26.00 -1.94
N LEU A 21 13.36 -26.64 -1.81
CA LEU A 21 14.45 -26.57 -2.81
C LEU A 21 14.32 -27.67 -3.86
N SER A 22 13.30 -28.52 -3.78
CA SER A 22 13.03 -29.61 -4.71
C SER A 22 11.66 -29.41 -5.35
N THR A 23 11.55 -29.78 -6.62
CA THR A 23 10.26 -29.81 -7.33
C THR A 23 9.47 -31.09 -7.09
N ALA A 24 10.06 -32.06 -6.36
CA ALA A 24 9.48 -33.36 -6.04
C ALA A 24 8.66 -33.33 -4.73
N ASP A 25 8.89 -34.29 -3.85
CA ASP A 25 8.04 -34.57 -2.68
C ASP A 25 7.88 -33.43 -1.68
N ALA A 26 8.93 -32.64 -1.46
CA ALA A 26 8.88 -31.50 -0.53
C ALA A 26 8.03 -30.34 -1.05
N SER A 27 7.78 -30.25 -2.36
CA SER A 27 7.03 -29.16 -3.00
C SER A 27 5.56 -29.15 -2.58
N VAL A 28 4.98 -30.31 -2.28
CA VAL A 28 3.59 -30.46 -1.86
C VAL A 28 3.33 -29.87 -0.46
N ALA A 29 4.37 -29.79 0.36
CA ALA A 29 4.27 -29.33 1.75
C ALA A 29 4.57 -27.84 1.93
N SER A 30 5.10 -27.18 0.89
CA SER A 30 5.64 -25.83 0.98
C SER A 30 4.88 -24.85 0.10
N PRO A 31 4.52 -23.65 0.59
CA PRO A 31 3.88 -22.62 -0.22
C PRO A 31 4.84 -22.02 -1.27
N PHE A 32 6.14 -22.19 -1.10
CA PHE A 32 7.15 -21.70 -2.03
C PHE A 32 8.06 -22.83 -2.49
N THR A 33 8.34 -22.88 -3.79
CA THR A 33 9.23 -23.88 -4.39
C THR A 33 10.29 -23.17 -5.22
N SER A 34 11.58 -23.51 -4.99
CA SER A 34 12.69 -23.04 -5.80
C SER A 34 13.00 -24.05 -6.91
N ARG A 35 13.25 -23.55 -8.11
CA ARG A 35 13.73 -24.39 -9.22
C ARG A 35 15.22 -24.73 -9.12
N THR A 36 15.94 -23.91 -8.37
CA THR A 36 17.39 -24.09 -8.13
C THR A 36 17.59 -24.61 -6.71
N PRO A 37 18.40 -25.67 -6.51
CA PRO A 37 18.62 -26.26 -5.18
C PRO A 37 19.64 -25.43 -4.37
N THR A 38 19.42 -24.09 -4.29
CA THR A 38 20.27 -23.17 -3.55
C THR A 38 19.43 -22.30 -2.61
N ILE A 39 20.01 -21.85 -1.52
CA ILE A 39 19.37 -20.98 -0.54
C ILE A 39 19.23 -19.52 -1.01
N GLU A 40 19.70 -19.18 -2.19
CA GLU A 40 19.60 -17.83 -2.79
C GLU A 40 18.14 -17.37 -2.99
N CYS A 41 17.20 -18.31 -3.02
CA CYS A 41 15.76 -18.00 -3.04
C CYS A 41 15.28 -17.33 -1.76
N VAL A 42 15.93 -17.55 -0.61
CA VAL A 42 15.50 -17.02 0.71
C VAL A 42 15.53 -15.49 0.75
N PRO A 43 16.64 -14.80 0.41
CA PRO A 43 16.66 -13.33 0.31
C PRO A 43 15.62 -12.80 -0.68
N THR A 44 15.38 -13.51 -1.78
CA THR A 44 14.37 -13.13 -2.76
C THR A 44 12.96 -13.15 -2.18
N ILE A 45 12.58 -14.22 -1.48
CA ILE A 45 11.25 -14.31 -0.83
C ILE A 45 11.09 -13.24 0.25
N ILE A 46 12.12 -12.97 1.05
CA ILE A 46 12.06 -11.91 2.07
C ILE A 46 11.85 -10.55 1.39
N ARG A 47 12.58 -10.27 0.32
CA ARG A 47 12.48 -9.03 -0.43
C ARG A 47 11.09 -8.84 -1.05
N GLU A 48 10.58 -9.85 -1.75
CA GLU A 48 9.27 -9.83 -2.38
C GLU A 48 8.14 -9.75 -1.33
N GLY A 49 8.23 -10.51 -0.23
CA GLY A 49 7.25 -10.45 0.85
C GLY A 49 7.19 -9.07 1.52
N ARG A 50 8.34 -8.43 1.74
CA ARG A 50 8.39 -7.05 2.26
C ARG A 50 7.77 -6.05 1.29
N ALA A 51 8.06 -6.17 0.01
CA ALA A 51 7.48 -5.31 -1.02
C ALA A 51 5.97 -5.51 -1.15
N ALA A 52 5.49 -6.76 -1.10
CA ALA A 52 4.07 -7.09 -1.13
C ALA A 52 3.32 -6.48 0.06
N LEU A 53 3.89 -6.56 1.27
CA LEU A 53 3.30 -5.95 2.47
C LEU A 53 3.17 -4.42 2.34
N VAL A 54 4.23 -3.75 1.89
CA VAL A 54 4.22 -2.29 1.69
C VAL A 54 3.26 -1.89 0.59
N THR A 55 3.18 -2.67 -0.49
CA THR A 55 2.20 -2.47 -1.57
C THR A 55 0.77 -2.58 -1.04
N SER A 56 0.45 -3.63 -0.28
CA SER A 56 -0.87 -3.84 0.29
C SER A 56 -1.27 -2.67 1.20
N PHE A 57 -0.36 -2.19 2.03
CA PHE A 57 -0.62 -1.04 2.90
C PHE A 57 -0.84 0.25 2.11
N GLY A 58 -0.05 0.48 1.06
CA GLY A 58 -0.24 1.62 0.17
C GLY A 58 -1.59 1.58 -0.55
N VAL A 59 -1.96 0.41 -1.09
CA VAL A 59 -3.27 0.21 -1.74
C VAL A 59 -4.42 0.46 -0.76
N VAL A 60 -4.37 -0.12 0.45
CA VAL A 60 -5.44 0.10 1.44
C VAL A 60 -5.54 1.57 1.84
N LYS A 61 -4.41 2.26 2.07
CA LYS A 61 -4.41 3.70 2.36
C LYS A 61 -5.08 4.48 1.22
N TYR A 62 -4.70 4.20 -0.02
CA TYR A 62 -5.27 4.85 -1.19
C TYR A 62 -6.77 4.59 -1.32
N MET A 63 -7.21 3.32 -1.18
CA MET A 63 -8.63 2.95 -1.24
C MET A 63 -9.47 3.64 -0.17
N VAL A 64 -8.97 3.75 1.05
CA VAL A 64 -9.68 4.45 2.14
C VAL A 64 -9.67 5.96 1.90
N ALA A 65 -8.55 6.54 1.44
CA ALA A 65 -8.44 7.97 1.20
C ALA A 65 -9.41 8.42 0.11
N TYR A 66 -9.41 7.78 -1.06
CA TYR A 66 -10.31 8.16 -2.14
C TYR A 66 -11.78 8.03 -1.74
N SER A 67 -12.14 6.92 -1.06
CA SER A 67 -13.53 6.71 -0.62
C SER A 67 -14.00 7.79 0.36
N LEU A 68 -13.14 8.20 1.29
CA LEU A 68 -13.46 9.28 2.22
C LEU A 68 -13.49 10.65 1.54
N THR A 69 -12.59 10.91 0.58
CA THR A 69 -12.60 12.15 -0.22
C THR A 69 -13.86 12.23 -1.07
N GLN A 70 -14.27 11.13 -1.71
CA GLN A 70 -15.54 11.06 -2.46
C GLN A 70 -16.75 11.26 -1.55
N PHE A 71 -16.75 10.64 -0.37
CA PHE A 71 -17.80 10.82 0.62
C PHE A 71 -17.94 12.28 1.06
N LEU A 72 -16.84 12.97 1.32
CA LEU A 72 -16.85 14.40 1.65
C LEU A 72 -17.37 15.25 0.48
N THR A 73 -16.97 14.94 -0.74
CA THR A 73 -17.48 15.58 -1.97
C THR A 73 -19.00 15.47 -2.04
N VAL A 74 -19.54 14.28 -1.82
CA VAL A 74 -20.99 14.03 -1.85
C VAL A 74 -21.72 14.78 -0.72
N ILE A 75 -21.19 14.77 0.50
CA ILE A 75 -21.77 15.52 1.63
C ILE A 75 -21.84 17.02 1.31
N MET A 76 -20.76 17.56 0.75
CA MET A 76 -20.73 18.98 0.36
C MET A 76 -21.79 19.29 -0.70
N LEU A 77 -21.95 18.45 -1.72
CA LEU A 77 -23.00 18.63 -2.73
C LEU A 77 -24.41 18.50 -2.14
N TYR A 78 -24.61 17.60 -1.19
CA TYR A 78 -25.90 17.46 -0.50
C TYR A 78 -26.32 18.71 0.28
N THR A 79 -25.37 19.54 0.73
CA THR A 79 -25.73 20.82 1.39
C THR A 79 -26.54 21.78 0.51
N ILE A 80 -26.45 21.59 -0.82
CA ILE A 80 -27.19 22.39 -1.80
C ILE A 80 -28.25 21.57 -2.55
N GLY A 81 -28.55 20.34 -2.07
CA GLY A 81 -29.49 19.43 -2.73
C GLY A 81 -28.99 18.84 -4.04
N ASN A 82 -27.67 18.87 -4.29
CA ASN A 82 -27.02 18.33 -5.48
C ASN A 82 -26.28 17.02 -5.19
N ASN A 83 -25.84 16.30 -6.22
CA ASN A 83 -25.06 15.08 -6.13
C ASN A 83 -24.15 14.95 -7.36
N LEU A 84 -23.17 14.04 -7.28
CA LEU A 84 -22.47 13.55 -8.47
C LEU A 84 -23.42 12.71 -9.33
N THR A 85 -23.23 12.73 -10.62
CA THR A 85 -24.02 11.92 -11.56
C THR A 85 -23.55 10.46 -11.53
N ASP A 86 -24.39 9.53 -11.95
CA ASP A 86 -24.03 8.10 -12.01
C ASP A 86 -22.81 7.85 -12.91
N TYR A 87 -22.68 8.60 -13.99
CA TYR A 87 -21.53 8.50 -14.91
C TYR A 87 -20.25 9.07 -14.31
N GLU A 88 -20.33 10.12 -13.47
CA GLU A 88 -19.18 10.63 -12.72
C GLU A 88 -18.70 9.61 -11.69
N PHE A 89 -19.61 8.99 -10.93
CA PHE A 89 -19.28 7.91 -10.00
C PHE A 89 -18.62 6.72 -10.70
N LEU A 90 -19.26 6.25 -11.79
CA LEU A 90 -18.76 5.11 -12.55
C LEU A 90 -17.35 5.39 -13.11
N PHE A 91 -17.12 6.59 -13.62
CA PHE A 91 -15.83 6.98 -14.14
C PHE A 91 -14.77 7.07 -13.03
N ILE A 92 -15.09 7.68 -11.88
CA ILE A 92 -14.18 7.73 -10.75
C ILE A 92 -13.79 6.31 -10.33
N ASP A 93 -14.75 5.45 -10.04
CA ASP A 93 -14.49 4.16 -9.44
C ASP A 93 -13.87 3.17 -10.43
N LEU A 94 -14.41 3.06 -11.64
CA LEU A 94 -13.99 2.08 -12.63
C LEU A 94 -12.90 2.61 -13.57
N GLY A 95 -13.05 3.84 -14.06
CA GLY A 95 -12.13 4.41 -15.04
C GLY A 95 -10.83 4.92 -14.42
N LEU A 96 -10.91 5.54 -13.25
CA LEU A 96 -9.76 6.19 -12.63
C LEU A 96 -9.16 5.34 -11.51
N ILE A 97 -9.92 5.04 -10.46
CA ILE A 97 -9.41 4.38 -9.26
C ILE A 97 -8.97 2.95 -9.55
N THR A 98 -9.82 2.15 -10.20
CA THR A 98 -9.50 0.75 -10.51
C THR A 98 -8.26 0.66 -11.39
N LEU A 99 -8.13 1.50 -12.42
CA LEU A 99 -6.95 1.54 -13.28
C LEU A 99 -5.67 1.85 -12.48
N LEU A 100 -5.72 2.90 -11.65
CA LEU A 100 -4.57 3.32 -10.86
C LEU A 100 -4.17 2.26 -9.83
N VAL A 101 -5.12 1.63 -9.12
CA VAL A 101 -4.85 0.58 -8.11
C VAL A 101 -4.21 -0.65 -8.73
N LEU A 102 -4.75 -1.14 -9.85
CA LEU A 102 -4.21 -2.31 -10.54
C LEU A 102 -2.75 -2.09 -10.97
N LEU A 103 -2.44 -0.93 -11.50
CA LEU A 103 -1.10 -0.62 -11.99
C LEU A 103 -0.15 -0.22 -10.84
N PHE A 104 -0.64 0.43 -9.80
CA PHE A 104 0.10 0.72 -8.57
C PHE A 104 0.70 -0.57 -7.96
N SER A 105 -0.08 -1.65 -7.93
CA SER A 105 0.33 -2.93 -7.33
C SER A 105 1.49 -3.62 -8.05
N ARG A 106 1.77 -3.30 -9.30
CA ARG A 106 2.80 -3.92 -10.15
C ARG A 106 4.23 -3.44 -9.91
N THR A 107 4.44 -2.48 -9.02
CA THR A 107 5.79 -1.99 -8.73
C THR A 107 6.62 -3.07 -8.05
N SER A 108 7.77 -3.41 -8.63
CA SER A 108 8.66 -4.48 -8.19
C SER A 108 9.35 -4.16 -6.86
N SER A 109 9.86 -5.20 -6.20
CA SER A 109 10.68 -5.10 -5.00
C SER A 109 11.98 -4.33 -5.23
N TYR A 110 12.50 -3.72 -4.16
CA TYR A 110 13.80 -3.06 -4.19
C TYR A 110 14.92 -4.11 -4.26
N PRO A 111 16.01 -3.86 -5.02
CA PRO A 111 17.06 -4.87 -5.24
C PRO A 111 17.78 -5.32 -3.96
N TYR A 112 17.93 -4.42 -3.00
CA TYR A 112 18.68 -4.68 -1.76
C TYR A 112 17.73 -4.88 -0.58
N LEU A 113 18.14 -5.74 0.36
CA LEU A 113 17.43 -5.94 1.62
C LEU A 113 17.84 -4.84 2.61
N ASP A 114 16.86 -4.10 3.10
CA ASP A 114 17.06 -3.17 4.21
C ASP A 114 17.16 -3.93 5.54
N PRO A 115 18.07 -3.55 6.45
CA PRO A 115 18.16 -4.16 7.79
C PRO A 115 16.87 -4.02 8.61
N LYS A 116 16.13 -2.92 8.40
CA LYS A 116 14.88 -2.67 9.11
C LYS A 116 13.71 -3.38 8.41
N PRO A 117 12.87 -4.12 9.13
CA PRO A 117 11.64 -4.68 8.56
C PRO A 117 10.61 -3.58 8.30
N PRO A 118 9.71 -3.74 7.31
CA PRO A 118 8.59 -2.84 7.12
C PRO A 118 7.63 -2.91 8.32
N ARG A 119 6.79 -1.90 8.45
CA ARG A 119 5.75 -1.87 9.49
C ARG A 119 4.72 -2.95 9.22
N THR A 120 4.33 -3.66 10.27
CA THR A 120 3.40 -4.79 10.18
C THR A 120 1.97 -4.42 10.59
N LYS A 121 1.77 -3.25 11.23
CA LYS A 121 0.45 -2.82 11.72
C LYS A 121 -0.10 -1.70 10.85
N LEU A 122 -1.20 -1.99 10.13
CA LEU A 122 -1.94 -1.02 9.33
C LEU A 122 -2.67 -0.01 10.24
N ILE A 123 -3.33 -0.51 11.28
CA ILE A 123 -4.02 0.32 12.28
C ILE A 123 -3.01 0.70 13.33
N SER A 124 -2.28 1.79 13.08
CA SER A 124 -1.36 2.41 14.02
C SER A 124 -1.46 3.93 13.91
N TRP A 125 -0.88 4.66 14.87
CA TRP A 125 -0.95 6.11 14.91
C TRP A 125 -0.52 6.79 13.59
N ARG A 126 0.59 6.36 13.00
CA ARG A 126 1.13 7.03 11.80
C ARG A 126 0.26 6.89 10.54
N PRO A 127 -0.17 5.68 10.12
CA PRO A 127 -1.11 5.54 9.01
C PRO A 127 -2.42 6.31 9.24
N LEU A 128 -2.92 6.33 10.47
CA LEU A 128 -4.14 7.05 10.81
C LEU A 128 -3.96 8.57 10.68
N VAL A 129 -2.88 9.13 11.23
CA VAL A 129 -2.56 10.56 11.08
C VAL A 129 -2.31 10.93 9.63
N SER A 130 -1.61 10.07 8.88
CA SER A 130 -1.44 10.25 7.45
C SER A 130 -2.79 10.36 6.74
N LEU A 131 -3.68 9.41 6.97
CA LEU A 131 -5.00 9.38 6.33
C LEU A 131 -5.84 10.60 6.69
N VAL A 132 -5.97 10.92 7.99
CA VAL A 132 -6.76 12.07 8.47
C VAL A 132 -6.17 13.38 7.97
N GLY A 133 -4.85 13.51 7.95
CA GLY A 133 -4.18 14.71 7.44
C GLY A 133 -4.42 14.94 5.95
N HIS A 134 -4.29 13.88 5.12
CA HIS A 134 -4.60 13.97 3.70
C HIS A 134 -6.05 14.31 3.44
N LEU A 135 -6.97 13.66 4.17
CA LEU A 135 -8.40 13.97 4.10
C LEU A 135 -8.69 15.43 4.46
N GLY A 136 -8.05 15.95 5.52
CA GLY A 136 -8.17 17.35 5.92
C GLY A 136 -7.66 18.33 4.86
N ILE A 137 -6.51 18.02 4.22
CA ILE A 137 -5.98 18.81 3.11
C ILE A 137 -6.94 18.78 1.92
N CYS A 138 -7.37 17.60 1.47
CA CYS A 138 -8.32 17.47 0.36
C CYS A 138 -9.61 18.22 0.61
N PHE A 139 -10.18 18.07 1.81
CA PHE A 139 -11.39 18.77 2.20
C PHE A 139 -11.22 20.29 2.20
N ALA A 140 -10.12 20.82 2.71
CA ALA A 140 -9.86 22.25 2.72
C ALA A 140 -9.85 22.86 1.30
N PHE A 141 -9.23 22.17 0.34
CA PHE A 141 -9.21 22.62 -1.05
C PHE A 141 -10.57 22.49 -1.73
N GLN A 142 -11.31 21.42 -1.47
CA GLN A 142 -12.68 21.26 -1.98
C GLN A 142 -13.62 22.31 -1.40
N ALA A 143 -13.57 22.54 -0.09
CA ALA A 143 -14.40 23.54 0.57
C ALA A 143 -14.08 24.97 0.06
N PHE A 144 -12.79 25.26 -0.14
CA PHE A 144 -12.39 26.55 -0.71
C PHE A 144 -12.98 26.76 -2.10
N ILE A 145 -12.81 25.80 -3.01
CA ILE A 145 -13.29 25.96 -4.40
C ILE A 145 -14.82 25.95 -4.46
N PHE A 146 -15.48 25.17 -3.60
CA PHE A 146 -16.93 25.13 -3.45
C PHE A 146 -17.53 26.48 -3.08
N GLU A 147 -16.90 27.21 -2.14
CA GLU A 147 -17.33 28.56 -1.76
C GLU A 147 -16.86 29.62 -2.76
N TYR A 148 -15.70 29.43 -3.38
CA TYR A 148 -15.16 30.38 -4.34
C TYR A 148 -15.96 30.44 -5.64
N VAL A 149 -16.48 29.30 -6.14
CA VAL A 149 -17.32 29.25 -7.34
C VAL A 149 -18.61 30.05 -7.18
N LYS A 150 -19.21 30.05 -5.99
CA LYS A 150 -20.45 30.80 -5.69
C LYS A 150 -20.28 32.31 -5.82
N ARG A 151 -19.05 32.82 -5.76
CA ARG A 151 -18.73 34.26 -5.85
C ARG A 151 -18.48 34.71 -7.29
N GLN A 152 -18.54 33.81 -8.25
CA GLN A 152 -18.25 34.12 -9.63
C GLN A 152 -19.46 34.76 -10.33
N PRO A 153 -19.26 35.79 -11.21
CA PRO A 153 -20.36 36.46 -11.89
C PRO A 153 -21.18 35.58 -12.84
N TRP A 154 -20.60 34.46 -13.28
CA TRP A 154 -21.24 33.49 -14.19
C TRP A 154 -21.87 32.33 -13.43
N TYR A 155 -21.79 32.32 -12.08
CA TYR A 155 -22.37 31.26 -11.26
C TYR A 155 -23.90 31.34 -11.28
N GLU A 156 -24.53 30.19 -11.55
CA GLU A 156 -25.97 30.01 -11.41
C GLU A 156 -26.24 29.04 -10.26
N PRO A 157 -27.05 29.43 -9.27
CA PRO A 157 -27.46 28.56 -8.19
C PRO A 157 -28.13 27.29 -8.72
N PHE A 158 -27.85 26.16 -8.08
CA PHE A 158 -28.53 24.92 -8.39
C PHE A 158 -29.96 24.96 -7.85
N GLU A 159 -30.92 24.72 -8.74
CA GLU A 159 -32.33 24.55 -8.37
C GLU A 159 -32.65 23.05 -8.44
N PHE A 160 -33.12 22.50 -7.31
CA PHE A 160 -33.50 21.11 -7.25
C PHE A 160 -34.66 20.83 -8.21
N ASN A 161 -34.44 19.90 -9.15
CA ASN A 161 -35.45 19.46 -10.11
C ASN A 161 -35.90 18.02 -9.78
N THR A 162 -37.19 17.75 -9.92
CA THR A 162 -37.78 16.40 -9.75
C THR A 162 -37.24 15.35 -10.73
N GLU A 163 -36.64 15.78 -11.84
CA GLU A 163 -36.05 14.91 -12.86
C GLU A 163 -34.68 14.34 -12.46
N LYS A 164 -34.17 14.62 -11.24
CA LYS A 164 -32.84 14.17 -10.76
C LYS A 164 -31.68 14.56 -11.68
N VAL A 165 -31.76 15.72 -12.29
CA VAL A 165 -30.68 16.26 -13.12
C VAL A 165 -29.75 17.09 -12.24
N TYR A 166 -28.50 16.65 -12.07
CA TYR A 166 -27.52 17.26 -11.17
C TYR A 166 -26.56 18.23 -11.88
N ILE A 167 -26.91 18.70 -13.09
CA ILE A 167 -26.06 19.60 -13.88
C ILE A 167 -25.93 20.96 -13.19
N SER A 168 -24.75 21.28 -12.68
CA SER A 168 -24.45 22.56 -12.07
C SER A 168 -22.99 22.94 -12.19
N HIS A 169 -22.68 24.23 -12.06
CA HIS A 169 -21.29 24.69 -12.00
C HIS A 169 -20.55 24.13 -10.79
N ILE A 170 -21.20 24.02 -9.63
CA ILE A 170 -20.60 23.49 -8.40
C ILE A 170 -20.23 22.01 -8.59
N ASN A 171 -21.16 21.19 -9.11
CA ASN A 171 -20.88 19.77 -9.38
C ASN A 171 -19.64 19.62 -10.27
N THR A 172 -19.64 20.31 -11.42
CA THR A 172 -18.50 20.28 -12.36
C THR A 172 -17.17 20.68 -11.71
N VAL A 173 -17.15 21.76 -10.93
CA VAL A 173 -15.93 22.28 -10.31
C VAL A 173 -15.39 21.32 -9.26
N VAL A 174 -16.27 20.80 -8.40
CA VAL A 174 -15.87 19.87 -7.33
C VAL A 174 -15.45 18.53 -7.91
N PHE A 175 -16.15 18.03 -8.92
CA PHE A 175 -15.76 16.82 -9.66
C PHE A 175 -14.36 16.96 -10.28
N LEU A 176 -14.09 18.04 -11.02
CA LEU A 176 -12.79 18.29 -11.63
C LEU A 176 -11.67 18.39 -10.58
N GLN A 177 -11.92 19.08 -9.46
CA GLN A 177 -10.97 19.19 -8.36
C GLN A 177 -10.68 17.81 -7.72
N SER A 178 -11.71 17.00 -7.49
CA SER A 178 -11.57 15.67 -6.90
C SER A 178 -10.80 14.70 -7.80
N MET A 179 -10.96 14.78 -9.12
CA MET A 179 -10.18 13.97 -10.06
C MET A 179 -8.66 14.16 -9.87
N PHE A 180 -8.21 15.41 -9.75
CA PHE A 180 -6.79 15.69 -9.47
C PHE A 180 -6.38 15.13 -8.11
N GLN A 181 -7.23 15.23 -7.08
CA GLN A 181 -6.94 14.71 -5.76
C GLN A 181 -6.74 13.20 -5.76
N TYR A 182 -7.58 12.44 -6.45
CA TYR A 182 -7.42 10.98 -6.57
C TYR A 182 -6.11 10.58 -7.26
N ILE A 183 -5.69 11.34 -8.27
CA ILE A 183 -4.41 11.11 -8.95
C ILE A 183 -3.25 11.37 -7.99
N TRP A 184 -3.29 12.46 -7.24
CA TRP A 184 -2.25 12.84 -6.28
C TRP A 184 -2.15 11.85 -5.12
N GLU A 185 -3.27 11.38 -4.58
CA GLU A 185 -3.31 10.33 -3.55
C GLU A 185 -2.61 9.05 -4.03
N SER A 186 -2.82 8.64 -5.29
CA SER A 186 -2.16 7.46 -5.85
C SER A 186 -0.63 7.60 -5.92
N ILE A 187 -0.13 8.80 -6.21
CA ILE A 187 1.30 9.09 -6.28
C ILE A 187 1.91 9.14 -4.87
N VAL A 188 1.27 9.88 -3.97
CA VAL A 188 1.77 10.12 -2.61
C VAL A 188 1.84 8.81 -1.81
N PHE A 189 0.87 7.93 -1.96
CA PHE A 189 0.87 6.64 -1.26
C PHE A 189 1.70 5.57 -1.96
N SER A 190 2.18 5.81 -3.19
CA SER A 190 3.05 4.88 -3.92
C SER A 190 4.51 4.99 -3.47
N ARG A 191 4.80 4.47 -2.27
CA ARG A 191 6.15 4.52 -1.72
C ARG A 191 7.11 3.60 -2.45
N GLY A 192 8.32 4.09 -2.67
CA GLY A 192 9.42 3.36 -3.28
C GLY A 192 10.37 2.73 -2.24
N ALA A 193 11.65 3.15 -2.29
CA ALA A 193 12.70 2.69 -1.37
C ALA A 193 12.29 2.86 0.11
N PRO A 194 12.77 1.97 1.00
CA PRO A 194 13.76 0.92 0.79
C PRO A 194 13.19 -0.45 0.39
N TYR A 195 11.85 -0.62 0.28
CA TYR A 195 11.23 -1.93 0.07
C TYR A 195 10.77 -2.17 -1.37
N ARG A 196 10.40 -1.11 -2.08
CA ARG A 196 9.94 -1.13 -3.47
C ARG A 196 10.83 -0.26 -4.34
N ARG A 197 10.83 -0.53 -5.64
CA ARG A 197 11.45 0.37 -6.61
C ARG A 197 10.68 1.68 -6.69
N SER A 198 11.33 2.70 -7.23
CA SER A 198 10.69 4.00 -7.51
C SER A 198 9.50 3.85 -8.45
N ILE A 199 8.53 4.77 -8.34
CA ILE A 199 7.38 4.90 -9.23
C ILE A 199 7.78 4.93 -10.72
N PHE A 200 8.93 5.51 -11.03
CA PHE A 200 9.48 5.59 -12.40
C PHE A 200 9.88 4.22 -12.98
N SER A 201 10.06 3.20 -12.16
CA SER A 201 10.33 1.84 -12.62
C SER A 201 9.08 1.12 -13.12
N ASN A 202 7.89 1.60 -12.75
CA ASN A 202 6.61 1.07 -13.17
C ASN A 202 6.03 1.95 -14.29
N TRP A 203 6.53 1.75 -15.51
CA TRP A 203 6.17 2.56 -16.66
C TRP A 203 4.67 2.52 -17.00
N LEU A 204 3.98 1.40 -16.73
CA LEU A 204 2.54 1.30 -16.94
C LEU A 204 1.76 2.19 -15.98
N PHE A 205 2.18 2.22 -14.72
CA PHE A 205 1.57 3.10 -13.73
C PHE A 205 1.86 4.57 -14.06
N LEU A 206 3.07 4.88 -14.50
CA LEU A 206 3.41 6.25 -14.93
C LEU A 206 2.57 6.70 -16.12
N ILE A 207 2.39 5.83 -17.14
CA ILE A 207 1.51 6.13 -18.29
C ILE A 207 0.07 6.34 -17.83
N SER A 208 -0.44 5.52 -16.91
CA SER A 208 -1.81 5.70 -16.41
C SER A 208 -2.00 7.02 -15.68
N ILE A 209 -1.01 7.46 -14.89
CA ILE A 209 -1.02 8.78 -14.25
C ILE A 209 -1.03 9.90 -15.30
N VAL A 210 -0.15 9.82 -16.29
CA VAL A 210 -0.07 10.82 -17.36
C VAL A 210 -1.38 10.85 -18.17
N PHE A 211 -1.94 9.69 -18.47
CA PHE A 211 -3.21 9.57 -19.19
C PHE A 211 -4.37 10.17 -18.40
N THR A 212 -4.54 9.79 -17.12
CA THR A 212 -5.63 10.29 -16.28
C THR A 212 -5.49 11.77 -15.99
N PHE A 213 -4.27 12.25 -15.77
CA PHE A 213 -3.99 13.66 -15.59
C PHE A 213 -4.27 14.46 -16.88
N GLY A 214 -3.80 13.95 -18.03
CA GLY A 214 -4.08 14.56 -19.33
C GLY A 214 -5.57 14.60 -19.65
N PHE A 215 -6.30 13.54 -19.35
CA PHE A 215 -7.75 13.51 -19.49
C PHE A 215 -8.45 14.56 -18.59
N SER A 216 -8.00 14.70 -17.34
CA SER A 216 -8.50 15.74 -16.43
C SER A 216 -8.24 17.16 -16.98
N LEU A 217 -7.06 17.39 -17.58
CA LEU A 217 -6.76 18.68 -18.26
C LEU A 217 -7.64 18.90 -19.48
N VAL A 218 -7.91 17.87 -20.27
CA VAL A 218 -8.83 17.98 -21.43
C VAL A 218 -10.21 18.36 -20.94
N LEU A 219 -10.75 17.71 -19.90
CA LEU A 219 -12.03 18.08 -19.31
C LEU A 219 -12.04 19.52 -18.80
N LEU A 220 -10.96 19.97 -18.18
CA LEU A 220 -10.88 21.33 -17.62
C LEU A 220 -10.80 22.41 -18.71
N PHE A 221 -9.96 22.22 -19.73
CA PHE A 221 -9.64 23.30 -20.69
C PHE A 221 -10.41 23.19 -22.03
N LEU A 222 -10.71 21.97 -22.48
CA LEU A 222 -11.35 21.70 -23.76
C LEU A 222 -12.76 21.12 -23.53
N PRO A 223 -13.81 21.96 -23.37
CA PRO A 223 -15.16 21.47 -23.12
C PRO A 223 -15.75 20.85 -24.40
N VAL A 224 -15.40 19.58 -24.66
CA VAL A 224 -15.97 18.80 -25.75
C VAL A 224 -17.42 18.49 -25.43
N LYS A 225 -18.36 19.02 -26.22
CA LYS A 225 -19.80 18.91 -25.95
C LYS A 225 -20.25 17.48 -25.65
N SER A 226 -19.87 16.50 -26.47
CA SER A 226 -20.27 15.10 -26.26
C SER A 226 -19.80 14.50 -24.93
N ILE A 227 -18.62 14.91 -24.46
CA ILE A 227 -18.07 14.43 -23.18
C ILE A 227 -18.79 15.14 -22.01
N TYR A 228 -19.03 16.43 -22.14
CA TYR A 228 -19.76 17.21 -21.14
C TYR A 228 -21.19 16.76 -20.99
N ASP A 229 -21.88 16.48 -22.11
CA ASP A 229 -23.24 15.93 -22.09
C ASP A 229 -23.27 14.53 -21.46
N PHE A 230 -22.25 13.69 -21.73
CA PHE A 230 -22.13 12.34 -21.16
C PHE A 230 -21.98 12.38 -19.62
N PHE A 231 -21.09 13.22 -19.12
CA PHE A 231 -20.87 13.37 -17.66
C PHE A 231 -21.87 14.34 -17.01
N GLN A 232 -22.76 14.95 -17.77
CA GLN A 232 -23.70 15.96 -17.32
C GLN A 232 -23.01 17.17 -16.64
N LEU A 233 -21.86 17.60 -17.21
CA LEU A 233 -21.07 18.71 -16.73
C LEU A 233 -21.58 20.05 -17.30
N ARG A 234 -21.38 21.11 -16.54
CA ARG A 234 -21.65 22.48 -16.98
C ARG A 234 -20.37 23.20 -17.38
N ILE A 235 -20.36 23.87 -18.54
CA ILE A 235 -19.18 24.53 -19.07
C ILE A 235 -18.81 25.72 -18.17
N ILE A 236 -17.55 25.78 -17.76
CA ILE A 236 -16.95 26.89 -17.03
C ILE A 236 -16.46 27.92 -18.07
N PRO A 237 -17.04 29.14 -18.14
CA PRO A 237 -16.70 30.07 -19.20
C PRO A 237 -15.35 30.77 -18.99
N ASP A 238 -14.95 31.01 -17.75
CA ASP A 238 -13.77 31.79 -17.40
C ASP A 238 -12.49 30.97 -17.36
N ILE A 239 -11.55 31.30 -18.27
CA ILE A 239 -10.23 30.67 -18.32
C ILE A 239 -9.40 30.94 -17.04
N LYS A 240 -9.56 32.12 -16.41
CA LYS A 240 -8.86 32.43 -15.16
C LYS A 240 -9.26 31.51 -14.05
N PHE A 241 -10.57 31.20 -13.98
CA PHE A 241 -11.10 30.28 -12.99
C PHE A 241 -10.57 28.83 -13.22
N LYS A 242 -10.46 28.38 -14.48
CA LYS A 242 -9.84 27.09 -14.83
C LYS A 242 -8.39 27.01 -14.40
N LEU A 243 -7.63 28.09 -14.59
CA LEU A 243 -6.23 28.17 -14.13
C LEU A 243 -6.13 28.15 -12.60
N ILE A 244 -7.10 28.73 -11.87
CA ILE A 244 -7.17 28.66 -10.42
C ILE A 244 -7.42 27.22 -9.97
N ILE A 245 -8.34 26.47 -10.59
CA ILE A 245 -8.55 25.05 -10.30
C ILE A 245 -7.23 24.27 -10.44
N LEU A 246 -6.51 24.45 -11.55
CA LEU A 246 -5.25 23.79 -11.79
C LEU A 246 -4.19 24.18 -10.75
N ALA A 247 -4.08 25.48 -10.43
CA ALA A 247 -3.14 25.96 -9.42
C ALA A 247 -3.44 25.39 -8.04
N LEU A 248 -4.71 25.32 -7.65
CA LEU A 248 -5.15 24.68 -6.41
C LEU A 248 -4.85 23.17 -6.40
N ALA A 249 -5.07 22.50 -7.53
CA ALA A 249 -4.74 21.07 -7.66
C ALA A 249 -3.23 20.83 -7.48
N LEU A 250 -2.38 21.63 -8.09
CA LEU A 250 -0.92 21.53 -7.94
C LEU A 250 -0.46 21.88 -6.51
N LEU A 251 -1.04 22.93 -5.91
CA LEU A 251 -0.73 23.28 -4.53
C LEU A 251 -1.17 22.17 -3.55
N ASN A 252 -2.35 21.57 -3.79
CA ASN A 252 -2.83 20.42 -3.05
C ASN A 252 -1.82 19.26 -3.10
N PHE A 253 -1.30 18.92 -4.28
CA PHE A 253 -0.26 17.91 -4.45
C PHE A 253 0.99 18.22 -3.63
N VAL A 254 1.52 19.42 -3.74
CA VAL A 254 2.72 19.83 -3.00
C VAL A 254 2.52 19.69 -1.49
N LEU A 255 1.37 20.15 -0.97
CA LEU A 255 1.08 20.05 0.45
C LEU A 255 0.91 18.59 0.92
N MET A 256 0.22 17.76 0.14
CA MET A 256 0.07 16.33 0.44
C MET A 256 1.42 15.61 0.45
N PHE A 257 2.26 15.88 -0.55
CA PHE A 257 3.59 15.28 -0.66
C PHE A 257 4.49 15.72 0.50
N MET A 258 4.51 17.00 0.82
CA MET A 258 5.28 17.52 1.95
C MET A 258 4.77 16.96 3.29
N PHE A 259 3.46 16.85 3.45
CA PHE A 259 2.87 16.30 4.67
C PHE A 259 3.27 14.83 4.88
N GLU A 260 3.20 14.00 3.83
CA GLU A 260 3.59 12.59 3.94
C GLU A 260 5.09 12.44 4.16
N GLU A 261 5.92 13.14 3.40
CA GLU A 261 7.38 13.00 3.46
C GLU A 261 7.97 13.56 4.77
N TYR A 262 7.61 14.79 5.15
CA TYR A 262 8.25 15.46 6.28
C TYR A 262 7.57 15.20 7.62
N ILE A 263 6.26 15.02 7.67
CA ILE A 263 5.53 14.87 8.93
C ILE A 263 5.36 13.41 9.31
N ILE A 264 5.04 12.55 8.33
CA ILE A 264 4.74 11.15 8.60
C ILE A 264 5.99 10.28 8.56
N GLU A 265 6.92 10.55 7.65
CA GLU A 265 8.10 9.71 7.42
C GLU A 265 9.28 10.11 8.27
N ASN A 266 9.59 11.39 8.34
CA ASN A 266 10.60 11.86 9.27
C ASN A 266 10.18 11.54 10.71
N ASP A 267 11.09 10.95 11.48
CA ASP A 267 10.90 10.59 12.89
C ASP A 267 10.60 11.78 13.82
N TYR A 268 10.30 12.97 13.26
CA TYR A 268 10.07 14.18 14.04
C TYR A 268 8.94 14.03 15.07
N ILE A 269 7.89 13.27 14.72
CA ILE A 269 6.80 12.96 15.66
C ILE A 269 7.18 11.82 16.61
N SER A 270 8.07 10.90 16.18
CA SER A 270 8.58 9.81 17.05
C SER A 270 9.49 10.29 18.16
N PHE A 271 10.24 11.36 17.93
CA PHE A 271 11.20 11.87 18.93
C PHE A 271 10.52 12.47 20.15
N LYS A 272 9.32 13.04 20.02
CA LYS A 272 8.57 13.60 21.15
C LYS A 272 7.77 12.59 21.98
N ARG A 273 7.62 11.35 21.51
CA ARG A 273 7.00 10.25 22.27
C ARG A 273 8.02 9.16 22.54
N ALA A 274 9.08 9.49 23.27
CA ALA A 274 9.84 8.45 23.96
C ALA A 274 8.87 7.72 24.89
N PRO A 275 8.76 6.38 24.81
CA PRO A 275 7.84 5.65 25.68
C PRO A 275 8.28 5.86 27.13
N LEU A 276 7.36 6.29 27.97
CA LEU A 276 7.53 6.44 29.42
C LEU A 276 7.73 5.10 30.15
N SER A 277 7.86 3.98 29.44
CA SER A 277 8.06 2.66 30.03
C SER A 277 9.48 2.16 29.74
N SER A 278 10.27 2.06 30.77
CA SER A 278 11.60 1.45 30.78
C SER A 278 11.59 -0.02 30.33
N THR A 279 10.48 -0.71 30.47
CA THR A 279 10.30 -2.13 30.12
C THR A 279 10.37 -2.37 28.60
N SER A 280 9.73 -1.51 27.79
CA SER A 280 9.76 -1.67 26.33
C SER A 280 11.11 -1.31 25.69
N ARG A 281 11.93 -0.52 26.40
CA ARG A 281 13.28 -0.17 25.95
C ARG A 281 14.24 -1.35 26.15
N ASN A 282 14.07 -2.10 27.23
CA ASN A 282 14.89 -3.29 27.52
C ASN A 282 14.56 -4.44 26.56
N GLU A 283 13.27 -4.66 26.21
CA GLU A 283 12.88 -5.68 25.24
C GLU A 283 13.41 -5.38 23.83
N ARG A 284 13.39 -4.10 23.40
CA ARG A 284 13.96 -3.69 22.11
C ARG A 284 15.48 -3.75 22.08
N ALA A 285 16.13 -3.42 23.17
CA ALA A 285 17.57 -3.57 23.30
C ALA A 285 17.97 -5.05 23.29
N GLN A 286 17.23 -5.91 23.97
CA GLN A 286 17.47 -7.35 23.99
C GLN A 286 17.23 -7.99 22.60
N THR A 287 16.18 -7.58 21.87
CA THR A 287 15.93 -8.11 20.51
C THR A 287 16.96 -7.61 19.50
N GLY A 288 17.42 -6.36 19.63
CA GLY A 288 18.43 -5.78 18.73
C GLY A 288 19.85 -6.32 18.98
N THR A 289 20.14 -6.83 20.17
CA THR A 289 21.46 -7.39 20.52
C THR A 289 21.50 -8.92 20.44
N HIS A 290 20.35 -9.57 20.35
CA HIS A 290 20.28 -11.04 20.37
C HIS A 290 21.06 -11.68 19.21
N HIS A 291 20.98 -11.14 17.99
CA HIS A 291 21.76 -11.64 16.86
C HIS A 291 23.28 -11.41 17.04
N LEU A 292 23.68 -10.27 17.59
CA LEU A 292 25.08 -9.99 17.91
C LEU A 292 25.62 -10.91 19.01
N HIS A 293 24.78 -11.27 19.97
CA HIS A 293 25.12 -12.22 21.00
C HIS A 293 25.30 -13.62 20.42
N ILE A 294 24.39 -14.07 19.55
CA ILE A 294 24.52 -15.34 18.84
C ILE A 294 25.75 -15.36 17.92
N GLU A 295 25.98 -14.26 17.18
CA GLU A 295 27.16 -14.13 16.33
C GLU A 295 28.47 -14.22 17.14
N ASN A 296 28.53 -13.61 18.30
CA ASN A 296 29.68 -13.72 19.20
C ASN A 296 29.86 -15.15 19.75
N ILE A 297 28.78 -15.83 20.12
CA ILE A 297 28.84 -17.24 20.53
C ILE A 297 29.37 -18.10 19.37
N LEU A 298 28.87 -17.91 18.16
CA LEU A 298 29.33 -18.66 16.96
C LEU A 298 30.81 -18.41 16.66
N ARG A 299 31.29 -17.17 16.81
CA ARG A 299 32.72 -16.85 16.65
C ARG A 299 33.60 -17.47 17.72
N LEU A 300 33.09 -17.62 18.96
CA LEU A 300 33.81 -18.21 20.08
C LEU A 300 33.73 -19.75 20.10
N THR A 301 32.87 -20.34 19.28
CA THR A 301 32.67 -21.79 19.18
C THR A 301 33.11 -22.27 17.79
N PRO A 302 34.42 -22.52 17.57
CA PRO A 302 34.95 -22.87 16.26
C PRO A 302 34.41 -24.19 15.72
N ASP A 303 33.87 -25.07 16.56
CA ASP A 303 33.28 -26.35 16.19
C ASP A 303 31.75 -26.32 16.02
N TRP A 304 31.19 -25.17 15.64
CA TRP A 304 29.78 -25.08 15.32
C TRP A 304 29.49 -25.52 13.86
N PRO A 305 28.46 -26.34 13.59
CA PRO A 305 27.54 -26.96 14.57
C PRO A 305 28.24 -28.02 15.40
N PRO A 306 27.88 -28.18 16.70
CA PRO A 306 28.47 -29.24 17.49
C PRO A 306 28.21 -30.55 16.75
N ILE A 307 29.27 -31.26 16.39
CA ILE A 307 29.15 -32.61 15.86
C ILE A 307 28.39 -33.37 16.94
N LEU A 308 27.15 -33.72 16.67
CA LEU A 308 26.39 -34.63 17.53
C LEU A 308 27.30 -35.81 17.79
N ALA A 309 27.76 -35.94 19.02
CA ALA A 309 28.56 -37.07 19.41
C ALA A 309 27.85 -38.30 18.88
N THR A 310 28.52 -39.04 18.01
CA THR A 310 27.98 -40.30 17.49
C THR A 310 27.51 -41.07 18.72
N PRO A 311 26.24 -41.50 18.79
CA PRO A 311 25.73 -42.19 19.96
C PRO A 311 26.69 -43.30 20.33
N SER A 312 27.09 -43.33 21.60
CA SER A 312 28.00 -44.36 22.08
C SER A 312 27.44 -45.74 21.73
N GLU A 313 28.28 -46.74 21.55
CA GLU A 313 27.78 -48.08 21.23
C GLU A 313 26.78 -48.62 22.26
N GLU A 314 26.85 -48.14 23.48
CA GLU A 314 25.89 -48.41 24.56
C GLU A 314 24.52 -47.79 24.29
N GLU A 315 24.42 -46.55 23.77
CA GLU A 315 23.17 -45.90 23.39
C GLU A 315 22.54 -46.56 22.17
N LYS A 316 23.34 -47.04 21.19
CA LYS A 316 22.85 -47.81 20.07
C LYS A 316 22.26 -49.17 20.48
N GLN A 317 22.85 -49.83 21.47
CA GLN A 317 22.32 -51.07 22.02
C GLN A 317 21.04 -50.85 22.81
N GLN A 318 20.89 -49.74 23.54
CA GLN A 318 19.64 -49.40 24.25
C GLN A 318 18.51 -49.03 23.29
N GLN A 319 18.81 -48.37 22.18
CA GLN A 319 17.80 -48.08 21.14
C GLN A 319 17.36 -49.31 20.38
N GLN A 320 18.21 -50.30 20.18
CA GLN A 320 17.87 -51.59 19.59
C GLN A 320 16.99 -52.45 20.52
N GLN A 321 17.16 -52.35 21.85
CA GLN A 321 16.35 -53.05 22.82
C GLN A 321 14.96 -52.44 23.06
N GLN A 322 14.75 -51.19 22.66
CA GLN A 322 13.47 -50.47 22.78
C GLN A 322 12.61 -50.46 21.51
N SER A 323 13.05 -51.09 20.40
CA SER A 323 12.21 -51.35 19.24
C SER A 323 11.16 -52.44 19.58
N PRO A 324 9.88 -52.15 19.51
CA PRO A 324 8.87 -53.21 19.72
C PRO A 324 8.99 -54.22 18.59
N GLU A 325 9.20 -55.49 18.99
CA GLU A 325 9.14 -56.63 18.08
C GLU A 325 7.82 -56.65 17.30
N HIS A 326 7.94 -56.93 16.03
CA HIS A 326 6.85 -57.27 15.13
C HIS A 326 5.94 -58.30 15.73
N VAL A 327 4.73 -57.92 16.12
CA VAL A 327 3.65 -58.85 16.28
C VAL A 327 3.22 -59.27 14.88
N LEU A 328 3.68 -60.46 14.46
CA LEU A 328 3.06 -61.19 13.39
C LEU A 328 1.69 -61.65 13.87
N VAL A 329 0.65 -61.09 13.32
CA VAL A 329 -0.71 -61.68 13.40
C VAL A 329 -0.90 -62.46 12.11
N ASN A 330 -0.81 -63.78 12.25
CA ASN A 330 -1.48 -64.73 11.36
C ASN A 330 -2.98 -64.66 11.61
N GLU A 331 -3.75 -64.37 10.61
CA GLU A 331 -4.96 -65.05 10.08
C GLU A 331 -5.65 -64.13 9.07
#